data_eaf37518845a45b258318739a2705370
#
_entry.id   eaf37518845a45b258318739a2705370
#
_cell.length_a   1.000
_cell.length_b   1.000
_cell.length_c   1.000
_cell.angle_alpha   90.00
_cell.angle_beta   90.00
_cell.angle_gamma   90.00
#
_symmetry.space_group_name_H-M   'P 1'
#
loop_
_entity.id
_entity.type
_entity.pdbx_description
1 polymer ?
#
loop_
_entity_poly.entity_id
_entity_poly.type
_entity_poly.pdbx_seq_one_letter_code
_entity_poly.pdbx_strand_id
1 'polypeptide(L)'
;MDTANNTTQNTSSNSKKLGWSKSDTVWVLGLYGTAVGAGTLFLPINAGVGGLIPLIVMALLALPMTYFAHRGMTRFVLSSSNPGADITEVVEEHFGAKMGQLITILYFFAIYPILLVYSVALTNTVESFMQHQLHMTPPARPILALVLILGLMAIVRLGEQLIVKAMSILVFPFVAVLIMLALYLVPYWNGAIFDQVIPTGDSISSIFMAVWLILPVMVFSFNHSPVISSFAVAKQKEYGKDAEVQCSRILGRAHVMMVVTVMFFVFSCVLSLSPADLAEAKAQNVSILTYLANHFNTPVIAYAAPIVAIIAITKSFLGHYLGAGEGLNGIVTKAARSRGKTISPKALNTFTAVFMLVTTWAVATINPSILGMIESLGGPVIAMLLFIMPMYAIKKVPAMHKYAGKLSNVFVTVIGLISISAIFYSLAM
;
A
#
# COMPACT_ATOMS: atom_id res chain seq x y z
N MET A 1 33.23 -13.31 -57.94
CA MET A 1 33.37 -14.28 -56.83
C MET A 1 33.49 -13.47 -55.56
N ASP A 2 32.37 -13.07 -55.01
CA ASP A 2 32.31 -12.33 -53.75
C ASP A 2 31.49 -13.14 -52.76
N THR A 3 32.21 -13.68 -51.78
CA THR A 3 31.63 -14.42 -50.66
C THR A 3 31.10 -13.47 -49.64
N ALA A 4 29.76 -13.30 -49.58
CA ALA A 4 29.07 -12.59 -48.52
C ALA A 4 29.17 -13.40 -47.22
N ASN A 5 29.91 -12.85 -46.25
CA ASN A 5 29.97 -13.32 -44.87
C ASN A 5 28.70 -12.92 -44.12
N ASN A 6 27.77 -13.85 -43.99
CA ASN A 6 26.58 -13.71 -43.14
C ASN A 6 26.98 -13.96 -41.67
N THR A 7 27.33 -12.91 -40.95
CA THR A 7 27.53 -12.97 -39.49
C THR A 7 26.16 -12.91 -38.82
N THR A 8 25.57 -14.08 -38.62
CA THR A 8 24.42 -14.25 -37.70
C THR A 8 24.91 -13.95 -36.28
N GLN A 9 24.58 -12.77 -35.76
CA GLN A 9 24.73 -12.47 -34.35
C GLN A 9 23.75 -13.37 -33.55
N ASN A 10 24.29 -14.46 -33.03
CA ASN A 10 23.64 -15.26 -31.99
C ASN A 10 23.60 -14.41 -30.72
N THR A 11 22.52 -13.63 -30.49
CA THR A 11 22.19 -13.13 -29.20
C THR A 11 21.67 -14.28 -28.32
N SER A 12 22.59 -15.08 -27.80
CA SER A 12 22.31 -16.02 -26.72
C SER A 12 21.90 -15.16 -25.51
N SER A 13 20.62 -15.12 -25.21
CA SER A 13 20.11 -14.60 -23.94
C SER A 13 20.72 -15.46 -22.82
N ASN A 14 21.76 -14.95 -22.20
CA ASN A 14 22.41 -15.56 -21.04
C ASN A 14 21.43 -15.49 -19.84
N SER A 15 20.40 -16.36 -19.82
CA SER A 15 19.51 -16.46 -18.66
C SER A 15 20.31 -16.97 -17.48
N LYS A 16 20.31 -16.21 -16.41
CA LYS A 16 21.03 -16.55 -15.17
C LYS A 16 20.46 -17.85 -14.59
N LYS A 17 21.33 -18.78 -14.22
CA LYS A 17 20.90 -20.02 -13.54
C LYS A 17 20.11 -19.70 -12.28
N LEU A 18 19.10 -20.52 -11.95
CA LEU A 18 18.26 -20.44 -10.76
C LEU A 18 19.11 -20.51 -9.47
N GLY A 19 19.66 -19.40 -9.06
CA GLY A 19 20.39 -19.20 -7.81
C GLY A 19 19.94 -17.90 -7.16
N TRP A 20 20.25 -17.71 -5.89
CA TRP A 20 19.96 -16.46 -5.20
C TRP A 20 21.03 -15.40 -5.53
N SER A 21 20.61 -14.23 -5.96
CA SER A 21 21.49 -13.11 -6.34
C SER A 21 21.39 -11.92 -5.37
N LYS A 22 22.38 -11.03 -5.42
CA LYS A 22 22.29 -9.73 -4.69
C LYS A 22 21.07 -8.92 -5.14
N SER A 23 20.74 -8.95 -6.43
CA SER A 23 19.54 -8.31 -6.98
C SER A 23 18.25 -8.85 -6.35
N ASP A 24 18.17 -10.14 -6.04
CA ASP A 24 17.00 -10.73 -5.38
C ASP A 24 16.85 -10.22 -3.96
N THR A 25 17.94 -10.08 -3.22
CA THR A 25 17.94 -9.49 -1.87
C THR A 25 17.47 -8.03 -1.92
N VAL A 26 17.96 -7.25 -2.90
CA VAL A 26 17.52 -5.86 -3.08
C VAL A 26 16.01 -5.79 -3.34
N TRP A 27 15.47 -6.70 -4.16
CA TRP A 27 14.03 -6.76 -4.41
C TRP A 27 13.22 -7.23 -3.19
N VAL A 28 13.71 -8.19 -2.40
CA VAL A 28 13.07 -8.54 -1.11
C VAL A 28 12.93 -7.32 -0.22
N LEU A 29 14.01 -6.56 -0.05
CA LEU A 29 14.03 -5.36 0.79
C LEU A 29 13.20 -4.22 0.19
N GLY A 30 13.20 -4.06 -1.13
CA GLY A 30 12.40 -3.06 -1.85
C GLY A 30 10.89 -3.30 -1.70
N LEU A 31 10.44 -4.53 -1.94
CA LEU A 31 9.05 -4.95 -1.75
C LEU A 31 8.61 -4.79 -0.30
N TYR A 32 9.42 -5.29 0.63
CA TYR A 32 9.19 -5.12 2.07
C TYR A 32 9.06 -3.65 2.46
N GLY A 33 10.00 -2.82 2.02
CA GLY A 33 10.02 -1.41 2.38
C GLY A 33 8.91 -0.59 1.72
N THR A 34 8.37 -1.04 0.58
CA THR A 34 7.21 -0.39 -0.04
C THR A 34 5.94 -0.69 0.74
N ALA A 35 5.76 -1.91 1.20
CA ALA A 35 4.58 -2.31 1.94
C ALA A 35 4.60 -1.83 3.40
N VAL A 36 5.76 -1.92 4.10
CA VAL A 36 5.86 -1.44 5.47
C VAL A 36 6.03 0.08 5.47
N GLY A 37 4.90 0.77 5.46
CA GLY A 37 4.79 2.23 5.38
C GLY A 37 3.75 2.78 6.36
N ALA A 38 3.28 4.00 6.08
CA ALA A 38 2.29 4.67 6.95
C ALA A 38 0.96 3.91 7.09
N GLY A 39 0.58 3.07 6.11
CA GLY A 39 -0.62 2.23 6.20
C GLY A 39 -0.60 1.27 7.40
N THR A 40 0.58 0.74 7.75
CA THR A 40 0.74 -0.16 8.90
C THR A 40 0.51 0.52 10.25
N LEU A 41 0.55 1.85 10.30
CA LEU A 41 0.32 2.63 11.53
C LEU A 41 -1.17 2.70 11.93
N PHE A 42 -2.08 2.26 11.08
CA PHE A 42 -3.53 2.21 11.36
C PHE A 42 -4.05 0.80 11.66
N LEU A 43 -3.25 -0.23 11.35
CA LEU A 43 -3.61 -1.63 11.61
C LEU A 43 -3.88 -1.93 13.10
N PRO A 44 -3.04 -1.49 14.07
CA PRO A 44 -3.26 -1.79 15.49
C PRO A 44 -4.61 -1.26 15.99
N ILE A 45 -4.99 -0.04 15.55
CA ILE A 45 -6.24 0.60 15.94
C ILE A 45 -7.44 -0.23 15.42
N ASN A 46 -7.45 -0.53 14.14
CA ASN A 46 -8.55 -1.29 13.53
C ASN A 46 -8.65 -2.72 14.10
N ALA A 47 -7.51 -3.40 14.27
CA ALA A 47 -7.46 -4.75 14.80
C ALA A 47 -7.92 -4.81 16.27
N GLY A 48 -7.44 -3.88 17.09
CA GLY A 48 -7.71 -3.90 18.52
C GLY A 48 -9.14 -3.47 18.89
N VAL A 49 -9.72 -2.52 18.17
CA VAL A 49 -11.14 -2.15 18.34
C VAL A 49 -12.06 -3.34 18.02
N GLY A 50 -11.66 -4.19 17.10
CA GLY A 50 -12.40 -5.42 16.77
C GLY A 50 -12.34 -6.52 17.86
N GLY A 51 -11.43 -6.43 18.84
CA GLY A 51 -11.23 -7.45 19.86
C GLY A 51 -10.28 -8.59 19.44
N LEU A 52 -10.15 -9.59 20.30
CA LEU A 52 -9.16 -10.67 20.12
C LEU A 52 -9.40 -11.54 18.87
N ILE A 53 -10.65 -11.90 18.58
CA ILE A 53 -10.96 -12.78 17.44
C ILE A 53 -10.58 -12.16 16.11
N PRO A 54 -10.97 -10.92 15.75
CA PRO A 54 -10.50 -10.25 14.54
C PRO A 54 -8.97 -10.13 14.46
N LEU A 55 -8.29 -9.88 15.57
CA LEU A 55 -6.82 -9.82 15.63
C LEU A 55 -6.19 -11.17 15.25
N ILE A 56 -6.70 -12.29 15.77
CA ILE A 56 -6.23 -13.64 15.42
C ILE A 56 -6.52 -13.93 13.93
N VAL A 57 -7.73 -13.63 13.45
CA VAL A 57 -8.10 -13.82 12.05
C VAL A 57 -7.16 -13.02 11.14
N MET A 58 -6.86 -11.77 11.49
CA MET A 58 -5.89 -10.94 10.76
C MET A 58 -4.51 -11.61 10.71
N ALA A 59 -4.00 -12.10 11.84
CA ALA A 59 -2.69 -12.75 11.91
C ALA A 59 -2.62 -13.99 11.01
N LEU A 60 -3.67 -14.81 10.99
CA LEU A 60 -3.74 -16.01 10.15
C LEU A 60 -3.87 -15.70 8.67
N LEU A 61 -4.61 -14.64 8.32
CA LEU A 61 -4.86 -14.26 6.92
C LEU A 61 -3.73 -13.42 6.31
N ALA A 62 -2.95 -12.68 7.11
CA ALA A 62 -1.98 -11.70 6.62
C ALA A 62 -1.00 -12.29 5.58
N LEU A 63 -0.37 -13.43 5.89
CA LEU A 63 0.60 -14.04 4.98
C LEU A 63 -0.05 -14.64 3.73
N PRO A 64 -1.04 -15.54 3.78
CA PRO A 64 -1.61 -16.16 2.59
C PRO A 64 -2.32 -15.12 1.70
N MET A 65 -3.06 -14.17 2.28
CA MET A 65 -3.75 -13.12 1.57
C MET A 65 -2.79 -12.27 0.75
N THR A 66 -1.76 -11.75 1.39
CA THR A 66 -0.80 -10.83 0.77
C THR A 66 0.06 -11.55 -0.28
N TYR A 67 0.58 -12.73 0.07
CA TYR A 67 1.45 -13.50 -0.83
C TYR A 67 0.72 -13.96 -2.10
N PHE A 68 -0.45 -14.59 -1.95
CA PHE A 68 -1.13 -15.16 -3.12
C PHE A 68 -1.67 -14.07 -4.05
N ALA A 69 -2.13 -12.93 -3.52
CA ALA A 69 -2.61 -11.83 -4.33
C ALA A 69 -1.48 -11.20 -5.15
N HIS A 70 -0.38 -10.80 -4.52
CA HIS A 70 0.76 -10.20 -5.23
C HIS A 70 1.44 -11.17 -6.19
N ARG A 71 1.51 -12.47 -5.84
CA ARG A 71 1.99 -13.49 -6.78
C ARG A 71 1.07 -13.62 -7.99
N GLY A 72 -0.26 -13.55 -7.80
CA GLY A 72 -1.23 -13.54 -8.88
C GLY A 72 -0.99 -12.39 -9.84
N MET A 73 -0.82 -11.18 -9.31
CA MET A 73 -0.53 -9.98 -10.09
C MET A 73 0.83 -10.06 -10.81
N THR A 74 1.87 -10.56 -10.14
CA THR A 74 3.18 -10.79 -10.75
C THR A 74 3.09 -11.75 -11.94
N ARG A 75 2.35 -12.87 -11.80
CA ARG A 75 2.09 -13.83 -12.88
C ARG A 75 1.33 -13.21 -14.04
N PHE A 76 0.42 -12.29 -13.75
CA PHE A 76 -0.30 -11.55 -14.78
C PHE A 76 0.64 -10.65 -15.56
N VAL A 77 1.50 -9.87 -14.92
CA VAL A 77 2.51 -9.04 -15.63
C VAL A 77 3.44 -9.90 -16.47
N LEU A 78 3.91 -11.04 -15.93
CA LEU A 78 4.78 -11.99 -16.66
C LEU A 78 4.09 -12.75 -17.79
N SER A 79 2.77 -12.61 -17.97
CA SER A 79 2.03 -13.27 -19.06
C SER A 79 2.04 -12.50 -20.37
N SER A 80 2.56 -11.26 -20.37
CA SER A 80 2.69 -10.45 -21.58
C SER A 80 3.67 -11.05 -22.59
N SER A 81 3.36 -10.91 -23.86
CA SER A 81 4.27 -11.19 -24.97
C SER A 81 5.42 -10.17 -25.06
N ASN A 82 5.21 -8.96 -24.52
CA ASN A 82 6.23 -7.92 -24.40
C ASN A 82 6.89 -7.96 -23.00
N PRO A 83 8.16 -8.39 -22.87
CA PRO A 83 8.84 -8.51 -21.57
C PRO A 83 9.05 -7.19 -20.82
N GLY A 84 8.73 -6.05 -21.43
CA GLY A 84 8.87 -4.72 -20.82
C GLY A 84 7.54 -4.09 -20.42
N ALA A 85 6.40 -4.74 -20.72
CA ALA A 85 5.07 -4.18 -20.53
C ALA A 85 4.72 -3.97 -19.04
N ASP A 86 4.16 -2.83 -18.72
CA ASP A 86 3.56 -2.57 -17.43
C ASP A 86 2.15 -3.19 -17.33
N ILE A 87 1.54 -3.12 -16.15
CA ILE A 87 0.24 -3.75 -15.90
C ILE A 87 -0.86 -3.21 -16.81
N THR A 88 -0.82 -1.94 -17.21
CA THR A 88 -1.85 -1.31 -18.06
C THR A 88 -1.72 -1.77 -19.50
N GLU A 89 -0.49 -1.94 -19.97
CA GLU A 89 -0.16 -2.50 -21.29
C GLU A 89 -0.54 -3.98 -21.38
N VAL A 90 -0.26 -4.75 -20.33
CA VAL A 90 -0.64 -6.18 -20.25
C VAL A 90 -2.15 -6.36 -20.27
N VAL A 91 -2.90 -5.47 -19.60
CA VAL A 91 -4.38 -5.48 -19.68
C VAL A 91 -4.86 -5.15 -21.09
N GLU A 92 -4.24 -4.15 -21.73
CA GLU A 92 -4.59 -3.77 -23.10
C GLU A 92 -4.31 -4.91 -24.10
N GLU A 93 -3.17 -5.61 -23.95
CA GLU A 93 -2.81 -6.78 -24.73
C GLU A 93 -3.84 -7.91 -24.62
N HIS A 94 -4.27 -8.24 -23.41
CA HIS A 94 -5.12 -9.41 -23.16
C HIS A 94 -6.63 -9.13 -23.26
N PHE A 95 -7.06 -7.90 -22.99
CA PHE A 95 -8.48 -7.55 -22.87
C PHE A 95 -8.90 -6.37 -23.75
N GLY A 96 -7.96 -5.80 -24.52
CA GLY A 96 -8.21 -4.71 -25.46
C GLY A 96 -8.21 -3.32 -24.84
N ALA A 97 -8.17 -2.29 -25.69
CA ALA A 97 -7.95 -0.89 -25.32
C ALA A 97 -9.00 -0.33 -24.32
N LYS A 98 -10.27 -0.73 -24.43
CA LYS A 98 -11.31 -0.29 -23.49
C LYS A 98 -11.04 -0.77 -22.07
N MET A 99 -10.62 -2.02 -21.91
CA MET A 99 -10.24 -2.55 -20.58
C MET A 99 -8.95 -1.93 -20.08
N GLY A 100 -7.97 -1.66 -20.96
CA GLY A 100 -6.77 -0.91 -20.62
C GLY A 100 -7.08 0.49 -20.07
N GLN A 101 -8.07 1.19 -20.65
CA GLN A 101 -8.54 2.48 -20.13
C GLN A 101 -9.20 2.34 -18.74
N LEU A 102 -10.11 1.36 -18.59
CA LEU A 102 -10.76 1.11 -17.30
C LEU A 102 -9.74 0.80 -16.20
N ILE A 103 -8.77 -0.07 -16.49
CA ILE A 103 -7.73 -0.41 -15.49
C ILE A 103 -6.82 0.79 -15.18
N THR A 104 -6.54 1.66 -16.15
CA THR A 104 -5.79 2.90 -15.88
C THR A 104 -6.56 3.80 -14.90
N ILE A 105 -7.89 3.89 -15.04
CA ILE A 105 -8.75 4.63 -14.12
C ILE A 105 -8.74 3.96 -12.74
N LEU A 106 -8.94 2.65 -12.68
CA LEU A 106 -8.91 1.90 -11.42
C LEU A 106 -7.54 1.99 -10.74
N TYR A 107 -6.44 1.97 -11.50
CA TYR A 107 -5.09 2.15 -10.97
C TYR A 107 -4.92 3.52 -10.32
N PHE A 108 -5.40 4.58 -10.97
CA PHE A 108 -5.43 5.91 -10.35
C PHE A 108 -6.23 5.90 -9.05
N PHE A 109 -7.45 5.36 -9.05
CA PHE A 109 -8.30 5.28 -7.85
C PHE A 109 -7.80 4.28 -6.79
N ALA A 110 -6.91 3.37 -7.12
CA ALA A 110 -6.23 2.53 -6.13
C ALA A 110 -5.12 3.28 -5.37
N ILE A 111 -4.51 4.30 -5.99
CA ILE A 111 -3.38 5.03 -5.42
C ILE A 111 -3.81 6.39 -4.86
N TYR A 112 -4.65 7.12 -5.57
CA TYR A 112 -5.03 8.48 -5.22
C TYR A 112 -5.74 8.61 -3.85
N PRO A 113 -6.69 7.74 -3.43
CA PRO A 113 -7.26 7.79 -2.09
C PRO A 113 -6.21 7.62 -0.98
N ILE A 114 -5.15 6.84 -1.23
CA ILE A 114 -4.04 6.66 -0.29
C ILE A 114 -3.32 8.00 -0.06
N LEU A 115 -3.13 8.77 -1.12
CA LEU A 115 -2.55 10.11 -1.03
C LEU A 115 -3.40 11.05 -0.15
N LEU A 116 -4.73 10.97 -0.31
CA LEU A 116 -5.68 11.74 0.50
C LEU A 116 -5.62 11.32 1.98
N VAL A 117 -5.61 10.03 2.26
CA VAL A 117 -5.44 9.47 3.62
C VAL A 117 -4.17 10.05 4.28
N TYR A 118 -3.04 10.05 3.55
CA TYR A 118 -1.78 10.52 4.12
C TYR A 118 -1.75 12.04 4.30
N SER A 119 -2.49 12.82 3.52
CA SER A 119 -2.61 14.26 3.75
C SER A 119 -3.35 14.57 5.07
N VAL A 120 -4.42 13.84 5.37
CA VAL A 120 -5.14 13.91 6.65
C VAL A 120 -4.24 13.45 7.80
N ALA A 121 -3.61 12.27 7.65
CA ALA A 121 -2.77 11.68 8.68
C ALA A 121 -1.58 12.56 9.07
N LEU A 122 -0.92 13.18 8.09
CA LEU A 122 0.19 14.12 8.35
C LEU A 122 -0.29 15.33 9.13
N THR A 123 -1.41 15.94 8.70
CA THR A 123 -1.98 17.11 9.35
C THR A 123 -2.35 16.79 10.80
N ASN A 124 -3.05 15.67 11.06
CA ASN A 124 -3.41 15.24 12.41
C ASN A 124 -2.20 14.96 13.29
N THR A 125 -1.17 14.29 12.73
CA THR A 125 0.05 13.98 13.48
C THR A 125 0.81 15.25 13.86
N VAL A 126 0.96 16.22 12.95
CA VAL A 126 1.65 17.49 13.24
C VAL A 126 0.84 18.35 14.20
N GLU A 127 -0.47 18.44 14.02
CA GLU A 127 -1.38 19.16 14.92
C GLU A 127 -1.29 18.61 16.34
N SER A 128 -1.39 17.28 16.51
CA SER A 128 -1.24 16.60 17.80
C SER A 128 0.14 16.83 18.42
N PHE A 129 1.21 16.74 17.62
CA PHE A 129 2.58 16.96 18.10
C PHE A 129 2.79 18.40 18.62
N MET A 130 2.23 19.39 17.92
CA MET A 130 2.29 20.79 18.37
C MET A 130 1.54 20.97 19.70
N GLN A 131 0.35 20.38 19.84
CA GLN A 131 -0.48 20.53 21.04
C GLN A 131 0.10 19.81 22.26
N HIS A 132 0.46 18.53 22.12
CA HIS A 132 0.79 17.66 23.26
C HIS A 132 2.27 17.66 23.61
N GLN A 133 3.17 17.70 22.63
CA GLN A 133 4.61 17.63 22.90
C GLN A 133 5.30 19.00 22.94
N LEU A 134 4.90 19.91 22.04
CA LEU A 134 5.48 21.26 22.01
C LEU A 134 4.71 22.28 22.86
N HIS A 135 3.52 21.90 23.35
CA HIS A 135 2.61 22.78 24.11
C HIS A 135 2.30 24.10 23.38
N MET A 136 2.22 24.03 22.05
CA MET A 136 1.94 25.16 21.18
C MET A 136 0.50 25.10 20.67
N THR A 137 -0.13 26.27 20.55
CA THR A 137 -1.42 26.36 19.83
C THR A 137 -1.15 26.21 18.32
N PRO A 138 -1.67 25.17 17.66
CA PRO A 138 -1.48 25.02 16.21
C PRO A 138 -2.23 26.12 15.45
N PRO A 139 -1.75 26.49 14.25
CA PRO A 139 -2.49 27.35 13.34
C PRO A 139 -3.86 26.75 13.00
N ALA A 140 -4.79 27.59 12.52
CA ALA A 140 -6.06 27.09 12.00
C ALA A 140 -5.82 25.96 10.98
N ARG A 141 -6.57 24.87 11.09
CA ARG A 141 -6.36 23.63 10.33
C ARG A 141 -6.18 23.83 8.80
N PRO A 142 -6.97 24.71 8.11
CA PRO A 142 -6.75 24.97 6.69
C PRO A 142 -5.35 25.54 6.39
N ILE A 143 -4.82 26.38 7.28
CA ILE A 143 -3.49 26.98 7.12
C ILE A 143 -2.40 25.91 7.37
N LEU A 144 -2.52 25.14 8.45
CA LEU A 144 -1.59 24.07 8.78
C LEU A 144 -1.53 23.05 7.62
N ALA A 145 -2.69 22.57 7.16
CA ALA A 145 -2.77 21.62 6.05
C ALA A 145 -2.13 22.19 4.77
N LEU A 146 -2.39 23.45 4.43
CA LEU A 146 -1.82 24.10 3.25
C LEU A 146 -0.29 24.16 3.32
N VAL A 147 0.25 24.61 4.47
CA VAL A 147 1.71 24.72 4.66
C VAL A 147 2.39 23.36 4.54
N LEU A 148 1.83 22.32 5.17
CA LEU A 148 2.37 20.97 5.11
C LEU A 148 2.35 20.41 3.69
N ILE A 149 1.24 20.55 2.98
CA ILE A 149 1.09 20.05 1.61
C ILE A 149 1.98 20.82 0.64
N LEU A 150 2.10 22.14 0.77
CA LEU A 150 3.05 22.91 -0.03
C LEU A 150 4.50 22.49 0.23
N GLY A 151 4.85 22.20 1.49
CA GLY A 151 6.15 21.63 1.83
C GLY A 151 6.41 20.28 1.14
N LEU A 152 5.44 19.36 1.15
CA LEU A 152 5.51 18.10 0.41
C LEU A 152 5.65 18.31 -1.09
N MET A 153 4.87 19.23 -1.65
CA MET A 153 4.93 19.58 -3.08
C MET A 153 6.28 20.20 -3.47
N ALA A 154 6.89 20.97 -2.58
CA ALA A 154 8.24 21.49 -2.78
C ALA A 154 9.28 20.35 -2.85
N ILE A 155 9.16 19.33 -1.99
CA ILE A 155 10.02 18.13 -2.05
C ILE A 155 9.82 17.39 -3.38
N VAL A 156 8.57 17.25 -3.86
CA VAL A 156 8.29 16.61 -5.16
C VAL A 156 9.04 17.32 -6.31
N ARG A 157 9.19 18.63 -6.27
CA ARG A 157 9.93 19.39 -7.28
C ARG A 157 11.43 19.12 -7.31
N LEU A 158 12.01 18.54 -6.27
CA LEU A 158 13.42 18.12 -6.25
C LEU A 158 13.72 16.95 -7.20
N GLY A 159 12.68 16.32 -7.74
CA GLY A 159 12.78 15.28 -8.76
C GLY A 159 12.59 13.86 -8.23
N GLU A 160 12.02 13.04 -9.09
CA GLU A 160 11.65 11.65 -8.80
C GLU A 160 12.82 10.80 -8.29
N GLN A 161 14.00 10.93 -8.90
CA GLN A 161 15.18 10.14 -8.53
C GLN A 161 15.62 10.39 -7.08
N LEU A 162 15.56 11.64 -6.63
CA LEU A 162 15.91 11.99 -5.25
C LEU A 162 14.88 11.44 -4.27
N ILE A 163 13.60 11.53 -4.62
CA ILE A 163 12.50 10.99 -3.82
C ILE A 163 12.66 9.47 -3.67
N VAL A 164 12.82 8.73 -4.77
CA VAL A 164 12.97 7.27 -4.76
C VAL A 164 14.20 6.86 -3.94
N LYS A 165 15.32 7.57 -4.08
CA LYS A 165 16.52 7.33 -3.29
C LYS A 165 16.29 7.58 -1.79
N ALA A 166 15.66 8.70 -1.43
CA ALA A 166 15.34 9.03 -0.04
C ALA A 166 14.38 8.00 0.57
N MET A 167 13.34 7.61 -0.16
CA MET A 167 12.40 6.57 0.27
C MET A 167 13.08 5.24 0.54
N SER A 168 14.01 4.82 -0.32
CA SER A 168 14.76 3.56 -0.17
C SER A 168 15.66 3.57 1.07
N ILE A 169 16.28 4.71 1.40
CA ILE A 169 17.13 4.85 2.58
C ILE A 169 16.29 4.90 3.86
N LEU A 170 15.16 5.62 3.86
CA LEU A 170 14.33 5.82 5.04
C LEU A 170 13.57 4.56 5.49
N VAL A 171 13.45 3.55 4.64
CA VAL A 171 12.80 2.28 5.00
C VAL A 171 13.51 1.60 6.16
N PHE A 172 14.82 1.49 6.12
CA PHE A 172 15.60 0.75 7.13
C PHE A 172 15.47 1.34 8.53
N PRO A 173 15.72 2.65 8.75
CA PRO A 173 15.54 3.24 10.07
C PRO A 173 14.08 3.18 10.52
N PHE A 174 13.11 3.35 9.61
CA PHE A 174 11.70 3.25 9.96
C PHE A 174 11.34 1.86 10.50
N VAL A 175 11.74 0.80 9.80
CA VAL A 175 11.49 -0.58 10.25
C VAL A 175 12.21 -0.88 11.56
N ALA A 176 13.46 -0.44 11.70
CA ALA A 176 14.22 -0.59 12.94
C ALA A 176 13.50 0.06 14.13
N VAL A 177 12.98 1.28 13.93
CA VAL A 177 12.21 1.97 14.99
C VAL A 177 10.89 1.25 15.30
N LEU A 178 10.17 0.73 14.31
CA LEU A 178 8.96 -0.07 14.58
C LEU A 178 9.26 -1.31 15.43
N ILE A 179 10.37 -2.02 15.12
CA ILE A 179 10.79 -3.19 15.92
C ILE A 179 11.23 -2.76 17.32
N MET A 180 12.03 -1.70 17.44
CA MET A 180 12.46 -1.20 18.75
C MET A 180 11.28 -0.75 19.60
N LEU A 181 10.30 -0.05 19.01
CA LEU A 181 9.10 0.36 19.71
C LEU A 181 8.25 -0.85 20.12
N ALA A 182 8.11 -1.84 19.24
CA ALA A 182 7.41 -3.08 19.58
C ALA A 182 8.07 -3.80 20.77
N LEU A 183 9.40 -3.87 20.80
CA LEU A 183 10.16 -4.43 21.92
C LEU A 183 10.03 -3.57 23.18
N TYR A 184 10.06 -2.25 23.05
CA TYR A 184 9.87 -1.32 24.16
C TYR A 184 8.50 -1.48 24.83
N LEU A 185 7.47 -1.80 24.06
CA LEU A 185 6.12 -2.00 24.57
C LEU A 185 5.92 -3.34 25.32
N VAL A 186 6.81 -4.33 25.16
CA VAL A 186 6.66 -5.66 25.82
C VAL A 186 6.46 -5.57 27.33
N PRO A 187 7.19 -4.75 28.11
CA PRO A 187 6.95 -4.61 29.55
C PRO A 187 5.58 -4.00 29.92
N TYR A 188 4.93 -3.34 28.96
CA TYR A 188 3.61 -2.71 29.14
C TYR A 188 2.44 -3.60 28.71
N TRP A 189 2.71 -4.84 28.27
CA TRP A 189 1.64 -5.77 27.92
C TRP A 189 0.78 -6.06 29.14
N ASN A 190 -0.47 -5.65 29.09
CA ASN A 190 -1.42 -5.75 30.20
C ASN A 190 -2.49 -6.81 29.96
N GLY A 191 -2.61 -7.31 28.73
CA GLY A 191 -3.56 -8.35 28.38
C GLY A 191 -5.03 -7.92 28.34
N ALA A 192 -5.34 -6.63 28.43
CA ALA A 192 -6.73 -6.11 28.44
C ALA A 192 -7.55 -6.55 27.22
N ILE A 193 -6.90 -6.87 26.09
CA ILE A 193 -7.57 -7.42 24.90
C ILE A 193 -8.23 -8.79 25.16
N PHE A 194 -7.74 -9.55 26.14
CA PHE A 194 -8.32 -10.86 26.49
C PHE A 194 -9.64 -10.73 27.24
N ASP A 195 -9.92 -9.57 27.84
CA ASP A 195 -11.20 -9.26 28.48
C ASP A 195 -12.26 -8.90 27.42
N GLN A 196 -11.82 -8.53 26.21
CA GLN A 196 -12.69 -8.26 25.06
C GLN A 196 -12.45 -9.29 23.94
N VAL A 197 -12.83 -10.54 24.19
CA VAL A 197 -12.70 -11.61 23.20
C VAL A 197 -13.56 -11.34 21.96
N ILE A 198 -14.74 -10.76 22.16
CA ILE A 198 -15.74 -10.43 21.14
C ILE A 198 -15.93 -8.90 21.11
N PRO A 199 -16.17 -8.29 19.94
CA PRO A 199 -16.49 -6.87 19.84
C PRO A 199 -17.72 -6.50 20.71
N THR A 200 -17.76 -5.27 21.18
CA THR A 200 -18.91 -4.74 21.93
C THR A 200 -20.23 -4.99 21.18
N GLY A 201 -21.10 -5.82 21.78
CA GLY A 201 -22.37 -6.24 21.16
C GLY A 201 -22.70 -7.72 21.29
N ASP A 202 -21.80 -8.55 21.86
CA ASP A 202 -21.97 -9.97 22.21
C ASP A 202 -22.71 -10.85 21.21
N SER A 203 -22.63 -10.54 19.90
CA SER A 203 -23.31 -11.29 18.86
C SER A 203 -22.33 -11.81 17.78
N ILE A 204 -22.67 -12.93 17.16
CA ILE A 204 -21.93 -13.47 16.02
C ILE A 204 -21.87 -12.41 14.88
N SER A 205 -22.89 -11.58 14.74
CA SER A 205 -22.91 -10.50 13.74
C SER A 205 -21.86 -9.44 14.01
N SER A 206 -21.54 -9.10 15.26
CA SER A 206 -20.49 -8.14 15.59
C SER A 206 -19.09 -8.66 15.26
N ILE A 207 -18.83 -9.93 15.49
CA ILE A 207 -17.58 -10.60 15.07
C ILE A 207 -17.46 -10.58 13.55
N PHE A 208 -18.52 -10.97 12.85
CA PHE A 208 -18.53 -10.98 11.38
C PHE A 208 -18.27 -9.58 10.83
N MET A 209 -18.91 -8.56 11.37
CA MET A 209 -18.72 -7.16 10.98
C MET A 209 -17.26 -6.71 11.20
N ALA A 210 -16.69 -7.01 12.36
CA ALA A 210 -15.31 -6.64 12.67
C ALA A 210 -14.31 -7.33 11.74
N VAL A 211 -14.49 -8.64 11.46
CA VAL A 211 -13.67 -9.37 10.50
C VAL A 211 -13.87 -8.84 9.07
N TRP A 212 -15.08 -8.49 8.71
CA TRP A 212 -15.37 -7.93 7.40
C TRP A 212 -14.65 -6.61 7.16
N LEU A 213 -14.72 -5.66 8.10
CA LEU A 213 -14.12 -4.33 7.97
C LEU A 213 -12.59 -4.34 8.12
N ILE A 214 -12.00 -5.33 8.79
CA ILE A 214 -10.54 -5.43 8.90
C ILE A 214 -9.88 -5.81 7.56
N LEU A 215 -10.57 -6.56 6.69
CA LEU A 215 -9.99 -7.04 5.43
C LEU A 215 -9.57 -5.90 4.49
N PRO A 216 -10.38 -4.87 4.18
CA PRO A 216 -9.93 -3.75 3.36
C PRO A 216 -8.75 -2.98 4.00
N VAL A 217 -8.68 -2.88 5.33
CA VAL A 217 -7.54 -2.25 6.02
C VAL A 217 -6.27 -3.09 5.86
N MET A 218 -6.37 -4.41 5.92
CA MET A 218 -5.26 -5.32 5.64
C MET A 218 -4.80 -5.22 4.17
N VAL A 219 -5.74 -5.22 3.22
CA VAL A 219 -5.44 -5.03 1.79
C VAL A 219 -4.69 -3.74 1.56
N PHE A 220 -5.13 -2.64 2.16
CA PHE A 220 -4.47 -1.35 2.10
C PHE A 220 -3.07 -1.36 2.72
N SER A 221 -2.95 -1.90 3.94
CA SER A 221 -1.73 -1.81 4.75
C SER A 221 -0.58 -2.67 4.24
N PHE A 222 -0.88 -3.80 3.60
CA PHE A 222 0.10 -4.70 3.00
C PHE A 222 0.29 -4.47 1.49
N ASN A 223 -0.32 -3.41 0.93
CA ASN A 223 -0.27 -3.14 -0.50
C ASN A 223 1.10 -2.66 -0.96
N HIS A 224 1.66 -3.35 -1.95
CA HIS A 224 2.84 -2.91 -2.70
C HIS A 224 2.67 -3.19 -4.22
N SER A 225 1.41 -3.23 -4.66
CA SER A 225 1.08 -3.43 -6.07
C SER A 225 1.72 -2.42 -7.03
N PRO A 226 1.97 -1.13 -6.65
CA PRO A 226 2.61 -0.18 -7.56
C PRO A 226 3.99 -0.59 -8.06
N VAL A 227 4.74 -1.38 -7.29
CA VAL A 227 6.09 -1.82 -7.67
C VAL A 227 6.14 -3.21 -8.32
N ILE A 228 4.99 -3.90 -8.42
CA ILE A 228 4.94 -5.28 -8.95
C ILE A 228 5.29 -5.33 -10.44
N SER A 229 4.85 -4.36 -11.25
CA SER A 229 5.21 -4.32 -12.68
C SER A 229 6.72 -4.19 -12.86
N SER A 230 7.35 -3.21 -12.23
CA SER A 230 8.79 -3.00 -12.30
C SER A 230 9.59 -4.21 -11.79
N PHE A 231 9.12 -4.83 -10.71
CA PHE A 231 9.69 -6.06 -10.17
C PHE A 231 9.62 -7.23 -11.16
N ALA A 232 8.45 -7.50 -11.71
CA ALA A 232 8.24 -8.58 -12.67
C ALA A 232 9.09 -8.40 -13.94
N VAL A 233 9.09 -7.19 -14.52
CA VAL A 233 9.87 -6.83 -15.69
C VAL A 233 11.38 -6.99 -15.43
N ALA A 234 11.87 -6.51 -14.29
CA ALA A 234 13.29 -6.66 -13.94
C ALA A 234 13.70 -8.13 -13.85
N LYS A 235 12.87 -8.97 -13.21
CA LYS A 235 13.14 -10.41 -13.07
C LYS A 235 12.95 -11.18 -14.37
N GLN A 236 12.02 -10.75 -15.23
CA GLN A 236 11.88 -11.33 -16.58
C GLN A 236 13.17 -11.13 -17.40
N LYS A 237 13.76 -9.93 -17.33
CA LYS A 237 15.05 -9.65 -18.01
C LYS A 237 16.22 -10.47 -17.44
N GLU A 238 16.22 -10.71 -16.11
CA GLU A 238 17.33 -11.41 -15.42
C GLU A 238 17.23 -12.93 -15.56
N TYR A 239 16.04 -13.53 -15.45
CA TYR A 239 15.85 -14.98 -15.34
C TYR A 239 15.07 -15.61 -16.50
N GLY A 240 14.53 -14.81 -17.44
CA GLY A 240 13.81 -15.32 -18.61
C GLY A 240 12.69 -16.29 -18.24
N LYS A 241 12.76 -17.54 -18.68
CA LYS A 241 11.74 -18.57 -18.44
C LYS A 241 11.55 -18.92 -16.94
N ASP A 242 12.56 -18.72 -16.13
CA ASP A 242 12.56 -19.04 -14.69
C ASP A 242 12.09 -17.86 -13.82
N ALA A 243 11.74 -16.73 -14.44
CA ALA A 243 11.35 -15.51 -13.75
C ALA A 243 10.18 -15.72 -12.77
N GLU A 244 9.15 -16.50 -13.14
CA GLU A 244 7.99 -16.75 -12.27
C GLU A 244 8.39 -17.47 -10.98
N VAL A 245 9.26 -18.49 -11.10
CA VAL A 245 9.73 -19.25 -9.93
C VAL A 245 10.55 -18.36 -9.02
N GLN A 246 11.45 -17.57 -9.58
CA GLN A 246 12.28 -16.66 -8.79
C GLN A 246 11.47 -15.52 -8.17
N CYS A 247 10.54 -14.93 -8.90
CA CYS A 247 9.60 -13.94 -8.36
C CYS A 247 8.79 -14.50 -7.19
N SER A 248 8.27 -15.73 -7.30
CA SER A 248 7.53 -16.38 -6.22
C SER A 248 8.39 -16.59 -4.97
N ARG A 249 9.68 -16.92 -5.12
CA ARG A 249 10.64 -17.06 -4.00
C ARG A 249 10.93 -15.73 -3.32
N ILE A 250 11.17 -14.67 -4.13
CA ILE A 250 11.44 -13.32 -3.64
C ILE A 250 10.22 -12.80 -2.88
N LEU A 251 9.03 -12.90 -3.47
CA LEU A 251 7.77 -12.53 -2.81
C LEU A 251 7.56 -13.30 -1.50
N GLY A 252 7.79 -14.62 -1.48
CA GLY A 252 7.63 -15.42 -0.27
C GLY A 252 8.49 -14.91 0.88
N ARG A 253 9.77 -14.62 0.63
CA ARG A 253 10.70 -14.08 1.64
C ARG A 253 10.30 -12.67 2.09
N ALA A 254 9.95 -11.79 1.15
CA ALA A 254 9.50 -10.44 1.45
C ALA A 254 8.24 -10.45 2.32
N HIS A 255 7.24 -11.28 1.98
CA HIS A 255 5.99 -11.35 2.73
C HIS A 255 6.13 -11.98 4.12
N VAL A 256 6.95 -13.04 4.26
CA VAL A 256 7.21 -13.59 5.60
C VAL A 256 7.86 -12.52 6.49
N MET A 257 8.89 -11.84 5.99
CA MET A 257 9.59 -10.80 6.73
C MET A 257 8.63 -9.65 7.11
N MET A 258 7.79 -9.21 6.14
CA MET A 258 6.80 -8.17 6.32
C MET A 258 5.75 -8.53 7.37
N VAL A 259 5.13 -9.70 7.23
CA VAL A 259 4.05 -10.14 8.14
C VAL A 259 4.58 -10.33 9.54
N VAL A 260 5.76 -10.97 9.71
CA VAL A 260 6.36 -11.14 11.04
C VAL A 260 6.62 -9.79 11.71
N THR A 261 7.23 -8.84 11.00
CA THR A 261 7.54 -7.52 11.56
C THR A 261 6.29 -6.73 11.89
N VAL A 262 5.36 -6.65 10.94
CA VAL A 262 4.12 -5.85 11.12
C VAL A 262 3.24 -6.46 12.18
N MET A 263 3.07 -7.78 12.20
CA MET A 263 2.24 -8.44 13.21
C MET A 263 2.85 -8.35 14.60
N PHE A 264 4.18 -8.44 14.73
CA PHE A 264 4.83 -8.21 16.02
C PHE A 264 4.56 -6.79 16.54
N PHE A 265 4.65 -5.78 15.67
CA PHE A 265 4.30 -4.40 16.03
C PHE A 265 2.81 -4.27 16.41
N VAL A 266 1.91 -4.85 15.61
CA VAL A 266 0.46 -4.80 15.87
C VAL A 266 0.13 -5.47 17.21
N PHE A 267 0.65 -6.67 17.47
CA PHE A 267 0.44 -7.35 18.75
C PHE A 267 0.99 -6.56 19.93
N SER A 268 2.21 -5.99 19.79
CA SER A 268 2.79 -5.17 20.86
C SER A 268 1.93 -3.96 21.19
N CYS A 269 1.40 -3.26 20.19
CA CYS A 269 0.50 -2.13 20.42
C CYS A 269 -0.82 -2.57 21.09
N VAL A 270 -1.46 -3.62 20.56
CA VAL A 270 -2.77 -4.09 21.06
C VAL A 270 -2.66 -4.69 22.45
N LEU A 271 -1.57 -5.38 22.78
CA LEU A 271 -1.35 -5.94 24.11
C LEU A 271 -0.97 -4.89 25.17
N SER A 272 -0.47 -3.73 24.74
CA SER A 272 -0.05 -2.64 25.64
C SER A 272 -1.14 -1.61 25.90
N LEU A 273 -2.22 -1.63 25.13
CA LEU A 273 -3.34 -0.70 25.19
C LEU A 273 -4.63 -1.45 25.51
N SER A 274 -5.57 -0.76 26.15
CA SER A 274 -6.92 -1.29 26.31
C SER A 274 -7.73 -1.12 25.02
N PRO A 275 -8.80 -1.89 24.83
CA PRO A 275 -9.76 -1.65 23.75
C PRO A 275 -10.36 -0.24 23.75
N ALA A 276 -10.52 0.38 24.93
CA ALA A 276 -10.98 1.77 25.08
C ALA A 276 -9.94 2.75 24.52
N ASP A 277 -8.65 2.55 24.81
CA ASP A 277 -7.56 3.37 24.25
C ASP A 277 -7.52 3.32 22.73
N LEU A 278 -7.72 2.11 22.15
CA LEU A 278 -7.75 1.93 20.71
C LEU A 278 -8.99 2.56 20.05
N ALA A 279 -10.13 2.52 20.74
CA ALA A 279 -11.35 3.21 20.32
C ALA A 279 -11.16 4.74 20.38
N GLU A 280 -10.48 5.25 21.40
CA GLU A 280 -10.12 6.65 21.52
C GLU A 280 -9.17 7.09 20.41
N ALA A 281 -8.13 6.30 20.11
CA ALA A 281 -7.22 6.56 18.97
C ALA A 281 -7.99 6.66 17.63
N LYS A 282 -8.98 5.79 17.43
CA LYS A 282 -9.88 5.83 16.27
C LYS A 282 -10.72 7.13 16.27
N ALA A 283 -11.29 7.49 17.41
CA ALA A 283 -12.11 8.71 17.54
C ALA A 283 -11.30 9.99 17.34
N GLN A 284 -10.05 10.02 17.82
CA GLN A 284 -9.11 11.12 17.59
C GLN A 284 -8.61 11.20 16.15
N ASN A 285 -8.88 10.19 15.34
CA ASN A 285 -8.46 10.12 13.94
C ASN A 285 -6.94 10.23 13.75
N VAL A 286 -6.15 9.64 14.64
CA VAL A 286 -4.67 9.68 14.63
C VAL A 286 -4.06 8.32 14.34
N SER A 287 -2.75 8.32 13.99
CA SER A 287 -2.00 7.07 13.89
C SER A 287 -1.70 6.46 15.26
N ILE A 288 -1.45 5.16 15.33
CA ILE A 288 -1.09 4.51 16.59
C ILE A 288 0.18 5.12 17.21
N LEU A 289 1.15 5.55 16.42
CA LEU A 289 2.36 6.21 16.94
C LEU A 289 2.04 7.55 17.60
N THR A 290 1.13 8.31 17.01
CA THR A 290 0.67 9.58 17.58
C THR A 290 -0.08 9.34 18.89
N TYR A 291 -0.96 8.33 18.93
CA TYR A 291 -1.68 7.97 20.14
C TYR A 291 -0.74 7.51 21.26
N LEU A 292 0.20 6.61 20.95
CA LEU A 292 1.20 6.15 21.93
C LEU A 292 2.04 7.30 22.50
N ALA A 293 2.37 8.30 21.68
CA ALA A 293 3.12 9.48 22.12
C ALA A 293 2.33 10.33 23.14
N ASN A 294 1.01 10.39 23.00
CA ASN A 294 0.12 11.12 23.88
C ASN A 294 -0.24 10.31 25.14
N HIS A 295 -0.25 8.98 25.04
CA HIS A 295 -0.68 8.08 26.11
C HIS A 295 0.48 7.76 27.09
N PHE A 296 1.70 7.52 26.57
CA PHE A 296 2.86 7.19 27.39
C PHE A 296 3.66 8.44 27.77
N ASN A 297 3.77 8.73 29.07
CA ASN A 297 4.49 9.88 29.63
C ASN A 297 6.05 9.69 29.63
N THR A 298 6.59 8.98 28.65
CA THR A 298 8.03 8.78 28.54
C THR A 298 8.60 9.66 27.43
N PRO A 299 9.62 10.51 27.71
CA PRO A 299 10.16 11.46 26.71
C PRO A 299 10.55 10.79 25.39
N VAL A 300 11.07 9.57 25.44
CA VAL A 300 11.49 8.83 24.25
C VAL A 300 10.29 8.57 23.32
N ILE A 301 9.17 8.04 23.82
CA ILE A 301 7.98 7.78 22.99
C ILE A 301 7.32 9.10 22.61
N ALA A 302 7.17 10.03 23.55
CA ALA A 302 6.51 11.30 23.33
C ALA A 302 7.08 12.09 22.15
N TYR A 303 8.38 12.08 21.95
CA TYR A 303 9.03 12.82 20.86
C TYR A 303 9.40 11.93 19.66
N ALA A 304 9.91 10.70 19.89
CA ALA A 304 10.37 9.87 18.79
C ALA A 304 9.20 9.33 17.94
N ALA A 305 8.09 8.89 18.57
CA ALA A 305 6.99 8.27 17.84
C ALA A 305 6.31 9.22 16.85
N PRO A 306 5.95 10.49 17.18
CA PRO A 306 5.39 11.42 16.20
C PRO A 306 6.37 11.77 15.08
N ILE A 307 7.65 11.96 15.37
CA ILE A 307 8.69 12.24 14.36
C ILE A 307 8.76 11.08 13.35
N VAL A 308 8.78 9.84 13.86
CA VAL A 308 8.78 8.65 13.01
C VAL A 308 7.49 8.55 12.19
N ALA A 309 6.33 8.86 12.79
CA ALA A 309 5.07 8.90 12.07
C ALA A 309 5.11 9.95 10.93
N ILE A 310 5.58 11.16 11.21
CA ILE A 310 5.72 12.24 10.21
C ILE A 310 6.63 11.78 9.05
N ILE A 311 7.80 11.18 9.35
CA ILE A 311 8.72 10.67 8.33
C ILE A 311 8.07 9.57 7.50
N ALA A 312 7.42 8.61 8.15
CA ALA A 312 6.76 7.49 7.48
C ALA A 312 5.62 7.95 6.56
N ILE A 313 4.77 8.87 7.05
CA ILE A 313 3.65 9.43 6.29
C ILE A 313 4.17 10.28 5.14
N THR A 314 5.17 11.14 5.37
CA THR A 314 5.84 11.93 4.32
C THR A 314 6.40 11.05 3.22
N LYS A 315 7.18 10.03 3.59
CA LYS A 315 7.72 9.05 2.64
C LYS A 315 6.61 8.40 1.80
N SER A 316 5.57 7.92 2.48
CA SER A 316 4.45 7.24 1.81
C SER A 316 3.64 8.20 0.92
N PHE A 317 3.41 9.44 1.36
CA PHE A 317 2.79 10.48 0.55
C PHE A 317 3.56 10.73 -0.75
N LEU A 318 4.87 10.95 -0.66
CA LEU A 318 5.72 11.23 -1.83
C LEU A 318 5.68 10.09 -2.85
N GLY A 319 5.75 8.84 -2.40
CA GLY A 319 5.67 7.69 -3.30
C GLY A 319 4.31 7.56 -4.01
N HIS A 320 3.22 7.76 -3.27
CA HIS A 320 1.88 7.71 -3.84
C HIS A 320 1.56 8.93 -4.71
N TYR A 321 2.16 10.08 -4.43
CA TYR A 321 2.05 11.26 -5.30
C TYR A 321 2.58 10.97 -6.71
N LEU A 322 3.74 10.34 -6.82
CA LEU A 322 4.31 9.96 -8.11
C LEU A 322 3.38 9.01 -8.87
N GLY A 323 2.95 7.93 -8.23
CA GLY A 323 2.05 6.95 -8.86
C GLY A 323 0.67 7.51 -9.23
N ALA A 324 0.07 8.34 -8.35
CA ALA A 324 -1.19 9.01 -8.65
C ALA A 324 -1.03 10.04 -9.79
N GLY A 325 0.11 10.73 -9.84
CA GLY A 325 0.44 11.66 -10.92
C GLY A 325 0.55 10.95 -12.27
N GLU A 326 1.24 9.82 -12.33
CA GLU A 326 1.32 8.97 -13.52
C GLU A 326 -0.07 8.49 -13.97
N GLY A 327 -0.87 7.99 -13.04
CA GLY A 327 -2.23 7.54 -13.31
C GLY A 327 -3.12 8.64 -13.85
N LEU A 328 -3.12 9.84 -13.24
CA LEU A 328 -3.90 10.98 -13.71
C LEU A 328 -3.43 11.47 -15.08
N ASN A 329 -2.12 11.58 -15.28
CA ASN A 329 -1.53 11.95 -16.57
C ASN A 329 -1.92 10.94 -17.65
N GLY A 330 -1.92 9.65 -17.34
CA GLY A 330 -2.37 8.59 -18.25
C GLY A 330 -3.83 8.74 -18.65
N ILE A 331 -4.72 8.99 -17.70
CA ILE A 331 -6.17 9.22 -17.96
C ILE A 331 -6.36 10.44 -18.86
N VAL A 332 -5.75 11.59 -18.51
CA VAL A 332 -5.92 12.84 -19.24
C VAL A 332 -5.35 12.73 -20.66
N THR A 333 -4.19 12.10 -20.82
CA THR A 333 -3.56 11.89 -22.14
C THR A 333 -4.40 10.98 -23.03
N LYS A 334 -4.88 9.85 -22.49
CA LYS A 334 -5.76 8.92 -23.24
C LYS A 334 -7.08 9.59 -23.64
N ALA A 335 -7.70 10.38 -22.74
CA ALA A 335 -8.90 11.15 -23.02
C ALA A 335 -8.70 12.27 -24.07
N ALA A 336 -7.53 12.90 -24.07
CA ALA A 336 -7.21 13.89 -25.11
C ALA A 336 -7.01 13.24 -26.49
N ARG A 337 -6.24 12.13 -26.53
CA ARG A 337 -5.99 11.38 -27.78
C ARG A 337 -7.28 10.85 -28.40
N SER A 338 -8.24 10.36 -27.61
CA SER A 338 -9.55 9.90 -28.12
C SER A 338 -10.37 11.01 -28.79
N ARG A 339 -10.03 12.30 -28.50
CA ARG A 339 -10.65 13.49 -29.10
C ARG A 339 -9.77 14.16 -30.17
N GLY A 340 -8.70 13.48 -30.61
CA GLY A 340 -7.74 14.01 -31.59
C GLY A 340 -6.90 15.17 -31.07
N LYS A 341 -6.79 15.36 -29.73
CA LYS A 341 -6.04 16.46 -29.12
C LYS A 341 -4.74 15.97 -28.50
N THR A 342 -3.73 16.83 -28.53
CA THR A 342 -2.46 16.65 -27.80
C THR A 342 -2.35 17.69 -26.68
N ILE A 343 -1.85 17.29 -25.53
CA ILE A 343 -1.62 18.18 -24.39
C ILE A 343 -0.12 18.32 -24.20
N SER A 344 0.37 19.53 -24.01
CA SER A 344 1.79 19.74 -23.73
C SER A 344 2.17 19.16 -22.37
N PRO A 345 3.36 18.53 -22.21
CA PRO A 345 3.80 17.96 -20.93
C PRO A 345 3.77 19.00 -19.80
N LYS A 346 4.11 20.25 -20.07
CA LYS A 346 4.07 21.34 -19.08
C LYS A 346 2.65 21.63 -18.59
N ALA A 347 1.67 21.72 -19.49
CA ALA A 347 0.26 21.93 -19.11
C ALA A 347 -0.29 20.76 -18.30
N LEU A 348 0.03 19.52 -18.71
CA LEU A 348 -0.38 18.31 -18.03
C LEU A 348 0.20 18.26 -16.60
N ASN A 349 1.50 18.48 -16.44
CA ASN A 349 2.15 18.47 -15.12
C ASN A 349 1.63 19.59 -14.21
N THR A 350 1.33 20.77 -14.76
CA THR A 350 0.74 21.87 -13.99
C THR A 350 -0.67 21.51 -13.53
N PHE A 351 -1.50 20.97 -14.42
CA PHE A 351 -2.85 20.51 -14.08
C PHE A 351 -2.81 19.46 -12.96
N THR A 352 -1.96 18.45 -13.11
CA THR A 352 -1.79 17.38 -12.10
C THR A 352 -1.34 17.95 -10.76
N ALA A 353 -0.36 18.85 -10.75
CA ALA A 353 0.13 19.47 -9.51
C ALA A 353 -0.96 20.29 -8.81
N VAL A 354 -1.69 21.11 -9.56
CA VAL A 354 -2.80 21.92 -9.00
C VAL A 354 -3.93 21.02 -8.51
N PHE A 355 -4.34 20.02 -9.28
CA PHE A 355 -5.36 19.06 -8.87
C PHE A 355 -4.98 18.36 -7.57
N MET A 356 -3.77 17.80 -7.47
CA MET A 356 -3.28 17.12 -6.27
C MET A 356 -3.22 18.07 -5.07
N LEU A 357 -2.70 19.29 -5.26
CA LEU A 357 -2.62 20.30 -4.20
C LEU A 357 -4.01 20.64 -3.64
N VAL A 358 -4.94 21.00 -4.52
CA VAL A 358 -6.28 21.46 -4.10
C VAL A 358 -7.04 20.35 -3.40
N THR A 359 -7.02 19.13 -3.96
CA THR A 359 -7.79 18.01 -3.43
C THR A 359 -7.20 17.48 -2.12
N THR A 360 -5.87 17.34 -2.00
CA THR A 360 -5.23 16.92 -0.75
C THR A 360 -5.42 17.96 0.35
N TRP A 361 -5.32 19.26 0.02
CA TRP A 361 -5.59 20.34 0.96
C TRP A 361 -7.05 20.36 1.43
N ALA A 362 -8.00 20.25 0.50
CA ALA A 362 -9.43 20.24 0.84
C ALA A 362 -9.76 19.06 1.77
N VAL A 363 -9.30 17.85 1.44
CA VAL A 363 -9.55 16.65 2.24
C VAL A 363 -8.84 16.72 3.60
N ALA A 364 -7.60 17.20 3.66
CA ALA A 364 -6.90 17.41 4.94
C ALA A 364 -7.59 18.46 5.82
N THR A 365 -8.20 19.49 5.22
CA THR A 365 -8.97 20.51 5.93
C THR A 365 -10.30 19.97 6.49
N ILE A 366 -11.03 19.17 5.69
CA ILE A 366 -12.31 18.56 6.09
C ILE A 366 -12.11 17.50 7.19
N ASN A 367 -10.94 16.86 7.25
CA ASN A 367 -10.58 15.83 8.24
C ASN A 367 -11.53 14.62 8.28
N PRO A 368 -11.83 13.95 7.17
CA PRO A 368 -12.62 12.74 7.20
C PRO A 368 -11.92 11.63 7.99
N SER A 369 -12.69 10.63 8.44
CA SER A 369 -12.12 9.45 9.11
C SER A 369 -11.11 8.74 8.23
N ILE A 370 -9.87 8.62 8.69
CA ILE A 370 -8.78 7.93 7.99
C ILE A 370 -9.14 6.46 7.78
N LEU A 371 -9.56 5.77 8.85
CA LEU A 371 -9.96 4.37 8.75
C LEU A 371 -11.19 4.21 7.87
N GLY A 372 -12.18 5.12 7.96
CA GLY A 372 -13.35 5.11 7.08
C GLY A 372 -12.96 5.24 5.60
N MET A 373 -12.02 6.11 5.25
CA MET A 373 -11.51 6.22 3.87
C MET A 373 -10.78 4.96 3.40
N ILE A 374 -10.02 4.31 4.28
CA ILE A 374 -9.33 3.06 3.99
C ILE A 374 -10.33 1.92 3.75
N GLU A 375 -11.31 1.79 4.64
CA GLU A 375 -12.35 0.76 4.60
C GLU A 375 -13.28 0.90 3.38
N SER A 376 -13.64 2.13 3.01
CA SER A 376 -14.64 2.38 1.95
C SER A 376 -14.06 2.57 0.55
N LEU A 377 -12.85 3.12 0.44
CA LEU A 377 -12.24 3.46 -0.85
C LEU A 377 -10.93 2.74 -1.09
N GLY A 378 -9.93 2.95 -0.22
CA GLY A 378 -8.56 2.49 -0.45
C GLY A 378 -8.48 0.97 -0.60
N GLY A 379 -8.87 0.22 0.42
CA GLY A 379 -8.81 -1.23 0.42
C GLY A 379 -9.63 -1.90 -0.69
N PRO A 380 -10.91 -1.56 -0.84
CA PRO A 380 -11.76 -2.16 -1.87
C PRO A 380 -11.26 -1.94 -3.31
N VAL A 381 -10.81 -0.74 -3.67
CA VAL A 381 -10.31 -0.48 -5.03
C VAL A 381 -9.00 -1.19 -5.29
N ILE A 382 -8.10 -1.25 -4.29
CA ILE A 382 -6.89 -2.07 -4.37
C ILE A 382 -7.27 -3.56 -4.58
N ALA A 383 -8.31 -4.05 -3.89
CA ALA A 383 -8.75 -5.44 -4.02
C ALA A 383 -9.25 -5.76 -5.43
N MET A 384 -9.90 -4.83 -6.12
CA MET A 384 -10.31 -5.03 -7.52
C MET A 384 -9.11 -5.32 -8.43
N LEU A 385 -8.02 -4.56 -8.28
CA LEU A 385 -6.81 -4.71 -9.10
C LEU A 385 -5.94 -5.89 -8.66
N LEU A 386 -5.70 -6.01 -7.36
CA LEU A 386 -4.71 -6.94 -6.83
C LEU A 386 -5.26 -8.36 -6.65
N PHE A 387 -6.56 -8.49 -6.32
CA PHE A 387 -7.18 -9.79 -6.04
C PHE A 387 -8.04 -10.26 -7.21
N ILE A 388 -8.96 -9.44 -7.72
CA ILE A 388 -9.95 -9.92 -8.69
C ILE A 388 -9.38 -9.98 -10.09
N MET A 389 -8.67 -8.94 -10.55
CA MET A 389 -8.18 -8.88 -11.93
C MET A 389 -7.26 -10.05 -12.29
N PRO A 390 -6.21 -10.43 -11.48
CA PRO A 390 -5.38 -11.57 -11.81
C PRO A 390 -6.13 -12.91 -11.79
N MET A 391 -7.10 -13.07 -10.91
CA MET A 391 -7.90 -14.30 -10.83
C MET A 391 -8.85 -14.42 -12.03
N TYR A 392 -9.40 -13.30 -12.52
CA TYR A 392 -10.15 -13.25 -13.77
C TYR A 392 -9.25 -13.60 -14.97
N ALA A 393 -8.03 -13.03 -14.99
CA ALA A 393 -7.05 -13.30 -16.05
C ALA A 393 -6.65 -14.80 -16.12
N ILE A 394 -6.52 -15.49 -14.98
CA ILE A 394 -6.24 -16.94 -14.96
C ILE A 394 -7.29 -17.75 -15.73
N LYS A 395 -8.54 -17.30 -15.75
CA LYS A 395 -9.63 -17.97 -16.47
C LYS A 395 -9.72 -17.59 -17.95
N LYS A 396 -9.23 -16.40 -18.33
CA LYS A 396 -9.46 -15.80 -19.65
C LYS A 396 -8.20 -15.75 -20.53
N VAL A 397 -7.02 -15.64 -19.94
CA VAL A 397 -5.75 -15.49 -20.67
C VAL A 397 -5.09 -16.86 -20.83
N PRO A 398 -4.89 -17.37 -22.06
CA PRO A 398 -4.31 -18.69 -22.30
C PRO A 398 -2.95 -18.90 -21.61
N ALA A 399 -2.07 -17.87 -21.63
CA ALA A 399 -0.75 -17.93 -20.97
C ALA A 399 -0.83 -18.14 -19.45
N MET A 400 -1.99 -17.84 -18.83
CA MET A 400 -2.22 -18.00 -17.39
C MET A 400 -3.00 -19.27 -17.03
N HIS A 401 -3.54 -20.03 -17.99
CA HIS A 401 -4.32 -21.24 -17.71
C HIS A 401 -3.54 -22.29 -16.89
N LYS A 402 -2.21 -22.33 -17.01
CA LYS A 402 -1.35 -23.20 -16.21
C LYS A 402 -1.43 -22.97 -14.69
N TYR A 403 -2.03 -21.87 -14.27
CA TYR A 403 -2.26 -21.54 -12.85
C TYR A 403 -3.71 -21.80 -12.39
N ALA A 404 -4.59 -22.26 -13.28
CA ALA A 404 -5.98 -22.58 -12.96
C ALA A 404 -6.13 -23.75 -11.99
N GLY A 405 -7.31 -23.88 -11.37
CA GLY A 405 -7.68 -25.00 -10.51
C GLY A 405 -7.00 -25.02 -9.11
N LYS A 406 -6.25 -23.99 -8.73
CA LYS A 406 -5.58 -23.95 -7.42
C LYS A 406 -6.52 -23.37 -6.35
N LEU A 407 -6.53 -23.99 -5.15
CA LEU A 407 -7.29 -23.50 -4.01
C LEU A 407 -6.94 -22.06 -3.63
N SER A 408 -5.65 -21.66 -3.79
CA SER A 408 -5.22 -20.27 -3.58
C SER A 408 -5.95 -19.25 -4.46
N ASN A 409 -6.42 -19.64 -5.65
CA ASN A 409 -7.16 -18.73 -6.53
C ASN A 409 -8.58 -18.48 -5.99
N VAL A 410 -9.23 -19.53 -5.47
CA VAL A 410 -10.54 -19.42 -4.82
C VAL A 410 -10.40 -18.52 -3.58
N PHE A 411 -9.41 -18.79 -2.75
CA PHE A 411 -9.12 -18.01 -1.54
C PHE A 411 -8.94 -16.52 -1.86
N VAL A 412 -8.07 -16.17 -2.83
CA VAL A 412 -7.83 -14.78 -3.24
C VAL A 412 -9.10 -14.13 -3.77
N THR A 413 -9.89 -14.87 -4.58
CA THR A 413 -11.16 -14.34 -5.12
C THR A 413 -12.14 -14.03 -3.99
N VAL A 414 -12.32 -14.95 -3.04
CA VAL A 414 -13.24 -14.76 -1.90
C VAL A 414 -12.83 -13.57 -1.05
N ILE A 415 -11.56 -13.49 -0.65
CA ILE A 415 -11.05 -12.36 0.15
C ILE A 415 -11.21 -11.04 -0.62
N GLY A 416 -10.92 -11.03 -1.92
CA GLY A 416 -11.11 -9.85 -2.77
C GLY A 416 -12.56 -9.39 -2.83
N LEU A 417 -13.51 -10.30 -3.01
CA LEU A 417 -14.94 -9.99 -3.05
C LEU A 417 -15.45 -9.48 -1.70
N ILE A 418 -15.01 -10.06 -0.60
CA ILE A 418 -15.37 -9.59 0.75
C ILE A 418 -14.80 -8.18 0.97
N SER A 419 -13.54 -7.91 0.60
CA SER A 419 -12.96 -6.57 0.73
C SER A 419 -13.70 -5.53 -0.13
N ILE A 420 -14.09 -5.88 -1.35
CA ILE A 420 -14.85 -4.99 -2.23
C ILE A 420 -16.26 -4.71 -1.67
N SER A 421 -16.89 -5.70 -1.06
CA SER A 421 -18.24 -5.56 -0.50
C SER A 421 -18.31 -4.55 0.66
N ALA A 422 -17.18 -4.20 1.29
CA ALA A 422 -17.13 -3.16 2.32
C ALA A 422 -17.55 -1.76 1.80
N ILE A 423 -17.47 -1.51 0.48
CA ILE A 423 -18.02 -0.30 -0.14
C ILE A 423 -19.52 -0.16 0.17
N PHE A 424 -20.28 -1.27 0.10
CA PHE A 424 -21.71 -1.24 0.35
C PHE A 424 -22.05 -0.86 1.80
N TYR A 425 -21.20 -1.26 2.75
CA TYR A 425 -21.36 -0.84 4.14
C TYR A 425 -21.23 0.67 4.30
N SER A 426 -20.23 1.28 3.66
CA SER A 426 -20.01 2.72 3.75
C SER A 426 -21.08 3.55 3.02
N LEU A 427 -21.79 2.96 2.04
CA LEU A 427 -22.89 3.62 1.34
C LEU A 427 -24.23 3.49 2.10
N ALA A 428 -24.32 2.54 3.04
CA ALA A 428 -25.53 2.28 3.83
C ALA A 428 -25.55 3.03 5.18
N MET A 429 -24.39 3.56 5.62
CA MET A 429 -24.21 4.38 6.81
C MET A 429 -24.25 5.86 6.44
#